data_cd184218ef66d21445ce65c481404d63
#
_entry.id   cd184218ef66d21445ce65c481404d63
#
_cell.length_a   1.000
_cell.length_b   1.000
_cell.length_c   1.000
_cell.angle_alpha   90.00
_cell.angle_beta   90.00
_cell.angle_gamma   90.00
#
_symmetry.space_group_name_H-M   'P 1'
#
loop_
_entity.id
_entity.type
_entity.pdbx_description
1 polymer ?
#
loop_
_entity_poly.entity_id
_entity_poly.type
_entity_poly.pdbx_seq_one_letter_code
_entity_poly.pdbx_strand_id
1 'polypeptide(L)'
;MSTAAVQKPKDLFLLEGINIVTFNKDFTQVALSKNDNVIYIYSVPNLMKTDTWKLLTTLKSHYQYISGLDWCPETNRILSCSYDKTSFVWDLIGEKWTPSNVVATTKLGYLCCKWNKRGDKFCEGTSAKQLYIGYYNSETKWWMGKNIKAHKSSVVTCEIDPTSLFVLSGSTDLRIYVSSCYLPKIDDSFLNEDMKPLAKPFGEMIYEFKENSWINSATWLPNGYWGLVASQDAVISIVNLGEQKTEQIRCKHSPATMLIPKDDNSFYAVCYDRNIIEYEKKGDKWEIKKIITAKKEGDNKARTSVGNVSAALEKFNQMGLQDKQKLAVTTKQSSHLHKSQISSISIKDKDIITTDYSGFVKYWKL
;
A
#
# COMPACT_ATOMS: atom_id res chain seq x y z
N MET A 1 27.27 -8.39 19.31
CA MET A 1 26.25 -7.37 19.05
C MET A 1 24.89 -7.97 19.37
N SER A 2 24.21 -7.41 20.37
CA SER A 2 22.94 -7.94 20.88
C SER A 2 21.84 -7.74 19.83
N THR A 3 21.35 -8.81 19.24
CA THR A 3 20.15 -8.82 18.40
C THR A 3 18.95 -8.54 19.29
N ALA A 4 18.47 -7.30 19.29
CA ALA A 4 17.25 -6.95 19.97
C ALA A 4 16.12 -7.86 19.48
N ALA A 5 15.52 -8.59 20.40
CA ALA A 5 14.47 -9.53 20.11
C ALA A 5 13.17 -8.77 19.72
N VAL A 6 12.67 -8.97 18.51
CA VAL A 6 11.32 -8.50 18.13
C VAL A 6 10.33 -9.07 19.14
N GLN A 7 9.62 -8.20 19.86
CA GLN A 7 8.57 -8.65 20.79
C GLN A 7 7.43 -9.27 20.00
N LYS A 8 6.83 -10.32 20.56
CA LYS A 8 5.67 -10.98 19.97
C LYS A 8 4.52 -9.95 19.81
N PRO A 9 4.01 -9.71 18.61
CA PRO A 9 2.92 -8.76 18.42
C PRO A 9 1.67 -9.28 19.14
N LYS A 10 0.92 -8.38 19.77
CA LYS A 10 -0.39 -8.70 20.33
C LYS A 10 -1.43 -8.65 19.23
N ASP A 11 -2.35 -9.61 19.22
CA ASP A 11 -3.54 -9.55 18.38
C ASP A 11 -4.54 -8.58 19.02
N LEU A 12 -4.74 -7.44 18.42
CA LEU A 12 -5.70 -6.43 18.86
C LEU A 12 -6.85 -6.41 17.87
N PHE A 13 -8.04 -6.83 18.28
CA PHE A 13 -9.24 -6.72 17.46
C PHE A 13 -9.77 -5.28 17.52
N LEU A 14 -10.02 -4.68 16.37
CA LEU A 14 -10.60 -3.34 16.28
C LEU A 14 -12.03 -3.40 15.75
N LEU A 15 -12.24 -3.98 14.55
CA LEU A 15 -13.52 -3.93 13.85
C LEU A 15 -13.53 -4.93 12.69
N GLU A 16 -14.61 -5.64 12.45
CA GLU A 16 -14.70 -6.57 11.31
C GLU A 16 -14.67 -5.88 9.95
N GLY A 17 -14.02 -6.53 8.97
CA GLY A 17 -14.05 -6.14 7.57
C GLY A 17 -13.20 -4.92 7.21
N ILE A 18 -12.14 -4.62 7.97
CA ILE A 18 -11.25 -3.48 7.66
C ILE A 18 -10.57 -3.70 6.32
N ASN A 19 -10.81 -2.78 5.41
CA ASN A 19 -10.25 -2.82 4.07
C ASN A 19 -9.03 -1.89 3.89
N ILE A 20 -9.17 -0.64 4.30
CA ILE A 20 -8.11 0.37 4.15
C ILE A 20 -7.97 1.11 5.47
N VAL A 21 -6.74 1.41 5.84
CA VAL A 21 -6.40 2.20 7.03
C VAL A 21 -5.34 3.22 6.67
N THR A 22 -5.52 4.44 7.13
CA THR A 22 -4.52 5.51 7.02
C THR A 22 -4.50 6.33 8.31
N PHE A 23 -3.32 6.76 8.73
CA PHE A 23 -3.13 7.55 9.95
C PHE A 23 -2.83 9.01 9.62
N ASN A 24 -3.18 9.90 10.55
CA ASN A 24 -2.68 11.26 10.51
C ASN A 24 -1.18 11.31 10.84
N LYS A 25 -0.54 12.47 10.63
CA LYS A 25 0.91 12.66 10.81
C LYS A 25 1.44 12.14 12.16
N ASP A 26 0.71 12.40 13.24
CA ASP A 26 1.16 12.11 14.61
C ASP A 26 0.69 10.74 15.12
N PHE A 27 -0.03 9.98 14.30
CA PHE A 27 -0.65 8.70 14.70
C PHE A 27 -1.60 8.82 15.90
N THR A 28 -2.18 9.99 16.09
CA THR A 28 -3.19 10.25 17.13
C THR A 28 -4.61 9.98 16.65
N GLN A 29 -4.80 9.94 15.34
CA GLN A 29 -6.06 9.61 14.68
C GLN A 29 -5.84 8.63 13.53
N VAL A 30 -6.86 7.87 13.24
CA VAL A 30 -6.88 6.92 12.14
C VAL A 30 -8.20 7.03 11.39
N ALA A 31 -8.12 7.09 10.06
CA ALA A 31 -9.25 6.92 9.18
C ALA A 31 -9.22 5.50 8.60
N LEU A 32 -10.35 4.85 8.63
CA LEU A 32 -10.50 3.50 8.08
C LEU A 32 -11.82 3.35 7.32
N SER A 33 -11.83 2.47 6.33
CA SER A 33 -13.04 2.01 5.68
C SER A 33 -13.17 0.51 5.84
N LYS A 34 -14.41 0.05 5.92
CA LYS A 34 -14.79 -1.35 5.87
C LYS A 34 -15.21 -1.72 4.44
N ASN A 35 -15.80 -2.89 4.28
CA ASN A 35 -16.49 -3.26 3.02
C ASN A 35 -17.82 -2.50 2.88
N ASP A 36 -17.81 -1.19 3.12
CA ASP A 36 -18.97 -0.29 3.02
C ASP A 36 -18.59 1.05 2.36
N ASN A 37 -19.50 2.00 2.37
CA ASN A 37 -19.35 3.33 1.78
C ASN A 37 -19.07 4.43 2.83
N VAL A 38 -18.63 4.05 4.03
CA VAL A 38 -18.41 4.97 5.16
C VAL A 38 -16.94 5.01 5.55
N ILE A 39 -16.41 6.20 5.82
CA ILE A 39 -15.11 6.38 6.44
C ILE A 39 -15.33 6.60 7.94
N TYR A 40 -14.63 5.85 8.75
CA TYR A 40 -14.68 5.92 10.21
C TYR A 40 -13.39 6.57 10.72
N ILE A 41 -13.51 7.63 11.52
CA ILE A 41 -12.37 8.30 12.14
C ILE A 41 -12.36 7.99 13.62
N TYR A 42 -11.26 7.40 14.09
CA TYR A 42 -11.03 7.07 15.49
C TYR A 42 -9.91 7.92 16.07
N SER A 43 -10.03 8.25 17.35
CA SER A 43 -8.88 8.70 18.16
C SER A 43 -8.02 7.51 18.54
N VAL A 44 -6.71 7.69 18.56
CA VAL A 44 -5.71 6.67 18.85
C VAL A 44 -4.86 7.11 20.04
N PRO A 45 -5.35 7.01 21.27
CA PRO A 45 -4.57 7.40 22.45
C PRO A 45 -3.36 6.49 22.66
N ASN A 46 -3.48 5.23 22.26
CA ASN A 46 -2.41 4.25 22.36
C ASN A 46 -2.48 3.25 21.21
N LEU A 47 -1.46 3.23 20.34
CA LEU A 47 -1.36 2.30 19.20
C LEU A 47 -1.34 0.82 19.59
N MET A 48 -0.89 0.52 20.79
CA MET A 48 -0.77 -0.86 21.29
C MET A 48 -2.03 -1.36 22.04
N LYS A 49 -3.09 -0.53 22.11
CA LYS A 49 -4.34 -0.83 22.84
C LYS A 49 -5.54 -0.34 22.04
N THR A 50 -6.03 -1.16 21.12
CA THR A 50 -7.18 -0.81 20.26
C THR A 50 -8.49 -0.65 21.03
N ASP A 51 -8.61 -1.26 22.20
CA ASP A 51 -9.73 -1.08 23.13
C ASP A 51 -9.85 0.35 23.67
N THR A 52 -8.77 1.14 23.60
CA THR A 52 -8.76 2.56 23.96
C THR A 52 -9.17 3.49 22.81
N TRP A 53 -9.25 2.97 21.57
CA TRP A 53 -9.61 3.76 20.41
C TRP A 53 -11.11 4.11 20.44
N LYS A 54 -11.43 5.38 20.24
CA LYS A 54 -12.80 5.88 20.28
C LYS A 54 -13.21 6.43 18.93
N LEU A 55 -14.38 6.03 18.46
CA LEU A 55 -14.97 6.61 17.25
C LEU A 55 -15.26 8.11 17.49
N LEU A 56 -14.63 8.95 16.70
CA LEU A 56 -14.83 10.41 16.74
C LEU A 56 -15.98 10.81 15.82
N THR A 57 -15.97 10.33 14.58
CA THR A 57 -16.97 10.68 13.59
C THR A 57 -16.98 9.69 12.43
N THR A 58 -18.03 9.78 11.60
CA THR A 58 -18.15 9.04 10.35
C THR A 58 -18.37 10.00 9.19
N LEU A 59 -17.67 9.77 8.07
CA LEU A 59 -17.79 10.57 6.86
C LEU A 59 -18.62 9.78 5.83
N LYS A 60 -19.68 10.39 5.34
CA LYS A 60 -20.67 9.77 4.44
C LYS A 60 -20.90 10.68 3.25
N SER A 61 -20.36 10.32 2.09
CA SER A 61 -20.63 10.98 0.79
C SER A 61 -20.56 10.01 -0.38
N HIS A 62 -19.93 8.85 -0.18
CA HIS A 62 -19.91 7.79 -1.16
C HIS A 62 -21.18 6.94 -1.12
N TYR A 63 -21.55 6.37 -2.29
CA TYR A 63 -22.73 5.49 -2.44
C TYR A 63 -22.36 4.02 -2.59
N GLN A 64 -21.08 3.70 -2.87
CA GLN A 64 -20.56 2.35 -2.98
C GLN A 64 -19.27 2.22 -2.18
N TYR A 65 -18.71 1.02 -2.20
CA TYR A 65 -17.48 0.63 -1.56
C TYR A 65 -16.32 1.60 -1.82
N ILE A 66 -15.63 1.98 -0.76
CA ILE A 66 -14.43 2.83 -0.80
C ILE A 66 -13.23 1.98 -1.19
N SER A 67 -12.63 2.28 -2.33
CA SER A 67 -11.52 1.54 -2.91
C SER A 67 -10.15 2.15 -2.63
N GLY A 68 -10.10 3.44 -2.28
CA GLY A 68 -8.89 4.15 -1.90
C GLY A 68 -9.15 5.16 -0.80
N LEU A 69 -8.18 5.30 0.11
CA LEU A 69 -8.20 6.23 1.23
C LEU A 69 -6.77 6.61 1.59
N ASP A 70 -6.49 7.90 1.66
CA ASP A 70 -5.18 8.40 2.03
C ASP A 70 -5.27 9.69 2.84
N TRP A 71 -4.50 9.79 3.92
CA TRP A 71 -4.45 10.96 4.81
C TRP A 71 -3.14 11.71 4.59
N CYS A 72 -3.24 12.91 4.03
CA CYS A 72 -2.07 13.75 3.82
C CYS A 72 -1.49 14.24 5.14
N PRO A 73 -0.25 13.89 5.48
CA PRO A 73 0.37 14.30 6.74
C PRO A 73 0.67 15.80 6.80
N GLU A 74 0.91 16.46 5.67
CA GLU A 74 1.29 17.87 5.63
C GLU A 74 0.08 18.83 5.71
N THR A 75 -1.04 18.46 5.08
CA THR A 75 -2.23 19.33 5.02
C THR A 75 -3.35 18.88 5.93
N ASN A 76 -3.21 17.73 6.58
CA ASN A 76 -4.25 17.08 7.39
C ASN A 76 -5.56 16.83 6.62
N ARG A 77 -5.49 16.67 5.28
CA ARG A 77 -6.63 16.35 4.42
C ARG A 77 -6.75 14.85 4.21
N ILE A 78 -7.96 14.37 4.07
CA ILE A 78 -8.23 13.00 3.69
C ILE A 78 -8.69 12.99 2.23
N LEU A 79 -8.13 12.07 1.43
CA LEU A 79 -8.58 11.76 0.09
C LEU A 79 -9.28 10.41 0.12
N SER A 80 -10.43 10.31 -0.51
CA SER A 80 -11.15 9.05 -0.68
C SER A 80 -11.68 8.88 -2.08
N CYS A 81 -11.65 7.66 -2.60
CA CYS A 81 -12.23 7.32 -3.88
C CYS A 81 -13.02 6.01 -3.80
N SER A 82 -13.98 5.82 -4.71
CA SER A 82 -14.97 4.74 -4.62
C SER A 82 -15.32 4.12 -5.97
N TYR A 83 -15.89 2.92 -5.92
CA TYR A 83 -16.52 2.27 -7.07
C TYR A 83 -17.75 3.03 -7.59
N ASP A 84 -18.33 3.97 -6.82
CA ASP A 84 -19.43 4.85 -7.24
C ASP A 84 -19.00 5.91 -8.27
N LYS A 85 -17.73 5.91 -8.69
CA LYS A 85 -17.14 6.86 -9.65
C LYS A 85 -16.96 8.27 -9.10
N THR A 86 -16.98 8.42 -7.78
CA THR A 86 -16.71 9.69 -7.09
C THR A 86 -15.42 9.64 -6.32
N SER A 87 -14.81 10.79 -6.15
CA SER A 87 -13.67 11.02 -5.28
C SER A 87 -13.89 12.31 -4.50
N PHE A 88 -13.50 12.31 -3.23
CA PHE A 88 -13.65 13.45 -2.34
C PHE A 88 -12.35 13.81 -1.64
N VAL A 89 -12.09 15.10 -1.55
CA VAL A 89 -11.14 15.68 -0.61
C VAL A 89 -11.92 16.16 0.60
N TRP A 90 -11.50 15.74 1.78
CA TRP A 90 -12.12 16.12 3.05
C TRP A 90 -11.22 17.09 3.78
N ASP A 91 -11.72 18.28 4.02
CA ASP A 91 -11.08 19.33 4.81
C ASP A 91 -11.68 19.37 6.22
N LEU A 92 -10.83 19.48 7.24
CA LEU A 92 -11.28 19.72 8.62
C LEU A 92 -11.45 21.23 8.84
N ILE A 93 -12.70 21.69 8.81
CA ILE A 93 -13.05 23.11 9.03
C ILE A 93 -13.65 23.24 10.44
N GLY A 94 -12.87 23.86 11.35
CA GLY A 94 -13.17 23.80 12.78
C GLY A 94 -13.09 22.37 13.28
N GLU A 95 -14.22 21.82 13.76
CA GLU A 95 -14.33 20.43 14.24
C GLU A 95 -15.06 19.49 13.26
N LYS A 96 -15.43 20.01 12.09
CA LYS A 96 -16.25 19.28 11.11
C LYS A 96 -15.47 18.95 9.84
N TRP A 97 -15.48 17.69 9.46
CA TRP A 97 -15.00 17.23 8.16
C TRP A 97 -15.99 17.60 7.06
N THR A 98 -15.52 18.35 6.07
CA THR A 98 -16.33 18.86 4.95
C THR A 98 -15.83 18.25 3.65
N PRO A 99 -16.67 17.52 2.89
CA PRO A 99 -16.29 16.96 1.62
C PRO A 99 -16.31 17.98 0.49
N SER A 100 -15.28 17.93 -0.35
CA SER A 100 -15.22 18.62 -1.63
C SER A 100 -15.12 17.55 -2.73
N ASN A 101 -16.08 17.52 -3.64
CA ASN A 101 -16.06 16.59 -4.74
C ASN A 101 -14.94 16.95 -5.73
N VAL A 102 -14.22 15.92 -6.22
CA VAL A 102 -13.22 16.09 -7.28
C VAL A 102 -13.91 16.07 -8.64
N VAL A 103 -13.71 17.13 -9.40
CA VAL A 103 -14.28 17.24 -10.75
C VAL A 103 -13.43 16.45 -11.73
N ALA A 104 -13.79 15.20 -11.94
CA ALA A 104 -13.21 14.29 -12.93
C ALA A 104 -14.30 13.38 -13.50
N THR A 105 -14.19 13.00 -14.77
CA THR A 105 -15.20 12.18 -15.44
C THR A 105 -14.66 10.79 -15.74
N THR A 106 -15.11 9.80 -15.02
CA THR A 106 -14.79 8.39 -15.28
C THR A 106 -16.04 7.58 -15.63
N LYS A 107 -15.89 6.58 -16.49
CA LYS A 107 -16.99 5.65 -16.85
C LYS A 107 -17.16 4.52 -15.86
N LEU A 108 -16.09 4.14 -15.14
CA LEU A 108 -16.05 3.06 -14.18
C LEU A 108 -15.44 3.56 -12.86
N GLY A 109 -15.56 2.76 -11.79
CA GLY A 109 -15.11 3.14 -10.46
C GLY A 109 -13.60 3.37 -10.34
N TYR A 110 -13.22 4.11 -9.32
CA TYR A 110 -11.84 4.26 -8.89
C TYR A 110 -11.34 2.99 -8.19
N LEU A 111 -10.04 2.74 -8.26
CA LEU A 111 -9.39 1.57 -7.65
C LEU A 111 -8.37 1.95 -6.58
N CYS A 112 -7.70 3.08 -6.75
CA CYS A 112 -6.67 3.56 -5.84
C CYS A 112 -6.60 5.08 -5.86
N CYS A 113 -6.13 5.67 -4.77
CA CYS A 113 -5.80 7.09 -4.71
C CYS A 113 -4.64 7.32 -3.72
N LYS A 114 -3.83 8.36 -3.96
CA LYS A 114 -2.72 8.72 -3.09
C LYS A 114 -2.33 10.19 -3.24
N TRP A 115 -2.09 10.86 -2.11
CA TRP A 115 -1.52 12.21 -2.09
C TRP A 115 -0.06 12.21 -2.51
N ASN A 116 0.38 13.33 -3.10
CA ASN A 116 1.81 13.63 -3.14
C ASN A 116 2.27 14.10 -1.75
N LYS A 117 3.59 14.15 -1.55
CA LYS A 117 4.19 14.53 -0.26
C LYS A 117 3.79 15.94 0.21
N ARG A 118 3.58 16.89 -0.73
CA ARG A 118 3.22 18.27 -0.41
C ARG A 118 1.73 18.46 -0.05
N GLY A 119 0.86 17.54 -0.48
CA GLY A 119 -0.59 17.62 -0.29
C GLY A 119 -1.29 18.66 -1.17
N ASP A 120 -0.66 19.05 -2.26
CA ASP A 120 -1.21 19.97 -3.28
C ASP A 120 -1.69 19.26 -4.53
N LYS A 121 -1.24 18.00 -4.73
CA LYS A 121 -1.67 17.10 -5.79
C LYS A 121 -1.93 15.70 -5.25
N PHE A 122 -2.68 14.92 -6.02
CA PHE A 122 -2.86 13.50 -5.77
C PHE A 122 -3.02 12.74 -7.09
N CYS A 123 -2.85 11.43 -7.05
CA CYS A 123 -3.11 10.55 -8.18
C CYS A 123 -4.24 9.57 -7.88
N GLU A 124 -4.97 9.18 -8.92
CA GLU A 124 -6.09 8.24 -8.83
C GLU A 124 -6.11 7.32 -10.04
N GLY A 125 -6.20 6.02 -9.78
CA GLY A 125 -6.35 4.99 -10.80
C GLY A 125 -7.80 4.51 -10.92
N THR A 126 -8.24 4.20 -12.14
CA THR A 126 -9.62 3.76 -12.40
C THR A 126 -9.70 2.43 -13.15
N SER A 127 -10.83 1.72 -13.00
CA SER A 127 -11.14 0.56 -13.85
C SER A 127 -11.37 0.95 -15.33
N ALA A 128 -11.57 2.24 -15.61
CA ALA A 128 -11.76 2.78 -16.96
C ALA A 128 -10.45 3.09 -17.68
N LYS A 129 -9.32 2.51 -17.28
CA LYS A 129 -7.98 2.70 -17.88
C LYS A 129 -7.41 4.12 -17.72
N GLN A 130 -7.99 4.92 -16.86
CA GLN A 130 -7.63 6.32 -16.67
C GLN A 130 -6.78 6.47 -15.43
N LEU A 131 -5.74 7.29 -15.54
CA LEU A 131 -4.94 7.79 -14.44
C LEU A 131 -5.21 9.30 -14.31
N TYR A 132 -5.73 9.74 -13.19
CA TYR A 132 -5.98 11.15 -12.92
C TYR A 132 -4.92 11.73 -12.00
N ILE A 133 -4.51 12.95 -12.29
CA ILE A 133 -3.79 13.82 -11.38
C ILE A 133 -4.76 14.89 -10.90
N GLY A 134 -5.10 14.81 -9.61
CA GLY A 134 -5.96 15.76 -8.95
C GLY A 134 -5.18 16.95 -8.39
N TYR A 135 -5.76 18.14 -8.45
CA TYR A 135 -5.18 19.38 -7.94
C TYR A 135 -6.27 20.41 -7.61
N TYR A 136 -5.95 21.33 -6.72
CA TYR A 136 -6.86 22.43 -6.41
C TYR A 136 -6.67 23.57 -7.41
N ASN A 137 -7.76 23.96 -8.10
CA ASN A 137 -7.76 25.11 -8.98
C ASN A 137 -8.23 26.35 -8.19
N SER A 138 -7.32 27.28 -7.95
CA SER A 138 -7.58 28.48 -7.16
C SER A 138 -8.55 29.47 -7.84
N GLU A 139 -8.65 29.45 -9.17
CA GLU A 139 -9.55 30.31 -9.94
C GLU A 139 -11.01 29.86 -9.79
N THR A 140 -11.25 28.56 -9.93
CA THR A 140 -12.59 27.96 -9.83
C THR A 140 -12.95 27.56 -8.39
N LYS A 141 -11.96 27.48 -7.48
CA LYS A 141 -12.09 26.97 -6.11
C LYS A 141 -12.59 25.53 -6.03
N TRP A 142 -12.18 24.69 -7.00
CA TRP A 142 -12.55 23.28 -7.06
C TRP A 142 -11.33 22.38 -7.12
N TRP A 143 -11.47 21.17 -6.59
CA TRP A 143 -10.56 20.08 -6.88
C TRP A 143 -10.87 19.52 -8.25
N MET A 144 -9.88 19.45 -9.12
CA MET A 144 -10.01 19.01 -10.50
C MET A 144 -9.08 17.84 -10.81
N GLY A 145 -9.57 16.88 -11.60
CA GLY A 145 -8.76 15.76 -12.08
C GLY A 145 -8.38 15.92 -13.57
N LYS A 146 -7.08 15.92 -13.86
CA LYS A 146 -6.55 15.93 -15.23
C LYS A 146 -6.08 14.53 -15.61
N ASN A 147 -6.59 14.00 -16.73
CA ASN A 147 -6.39 12.61 -17.15
C ASN A 147 -5.07 12.42 -17.92
N ILE A 148 -4.33 11.35 -17.58
CA ILE A 148 -3.21 10.80 -18.34
C ILE A 148 -3.67 9.50 -19.01
N LYS A 149 -3.60 9.46 -20.37
CA LYS A 149 -4.02 8.31 -21.17
C LYS A 149 -2.82 7.42 -21.49
N ALA A 150 -2.45 6.54 -20.60
CA ALA A 150 -1.32 5.63 -20.81
C ALA A 150 -1.75 4.16 -20.89
N HIS A 151 -2.62 3.72 -20.00
CA HIS A 151 -2.96 2.31 -19.85
C HIS A 151 -4.05 1.80 -20.79
N LYS A 152 -4.01 0.47 -21.07
CA LYS A 152 -4.99 -0.27 -21.88
C LYS A 152 -5.97 -1.09 -21.05
N SER A 153 -5.76 -1.18 -19.74
CA SER A 153 -6.62 -1.87 -18.77
C SER A 153 -6.70 -1.09 -17.46
N SER A 154 -7.29 -1.67 -16.42
CA SER A 154 -7.50 -1.07 -15.11
C SER A 154 -6.18 -0.60 -14.49
N VAL A 155 -6.14 0.64 -13.99
CA VAL A 155 -5.02 1.19 -13.22
C VAL A 155 -5.24 0.86 -11.76
N VAL A 156 -4.46 -0.06 -11.22
CA VAL A 156 -4.68 -0.64 -9.87
C VAL A 156 -3.82 -0.01 -8.80
N THR A 157 -2.76 0.68 -9.20
CA THR A 157 -1.84 1.36 -8.27
C THR A 157 -1.24 2.58 -8.93
N CYS A 158 -1.05 3.64 -8.17
CA CYS A 158 -0.36 4.85 -8.61
C CYS A 158 0.21 5.60 -7.41
N GLU A 159 1.35 6.27 -7.64
CA GLU A 159 1.99 7.12 -6.65
C GLU A 159 2.79 8.23 -7.32
N ILE A 160 2.67 9.46 -6.81
CA ILE A 160 3.48 10.60 -7.26
C ILE A 160 4.82 10.55 -6.55
N ASP A 161 5.90 10.81 -7.27
CA ASP A 161 7.26 10.81 -6.76
C ASP A 161 7.49 11.92 -5.70
N PRO A 162 8.53 11.83 -4.88
CA PRO A 162 8.82 12.83 -3.86
C PRO A 162 9.08 14.25 -4.39
N THR A 163 9.50 14.38 -5.66
CA THR A 163 9.67 15.70 -6.30
C THR A 163 8.35 16.29 -6.79
N SER A 164 7.30 15.47 -6.86
CA SER A 164 5.97 15.80 -7.38
C SER A 164 5.93 16.12 -8.88
N LEU A 165 6.94 15.68 -9.64
CA LEU A 165 7.00 15.88 -11.09
C LEU A 165 6.58 14.65 -11.89
N PHE A 166 6.67 13.46 -11.29
CA PHE A 166 6.38 12.21 -11.96
C PHE A 166 5.34 11.40 -11.21
N VAL A 167 4.59 10.59 -11.94
CA VAL A 167 3.68 9.59 -11.38
C VAL A 167 4.05 8.21 -11.90
N LEU A 168 4.23 7.27 -10.98
CA LEU A 168 4.38 5.85 -11.25
C LEU A 168 2.98 5.24 -11.25
N SER A 169 2.65 4.45 -12.25
CA SER A 169 1.37 3.75 -12.35
C SER A 169 1.53 2.33 -12.84
N GLY A 170 0.75 1.43 -12.26
CA GLY A 170 0.70 0.02 -12.62
C GLY A 170 -0.72 -0.45 -12.94
N SER A 171 -0.82 -1.35 -13.92
CA SER A 171 -2.09 -1.78 -14.46
C SER A 171 -2.16 -3.31 -14.67
N THR A 172 -3.39 -3.78 -14.83
CA THR A 172 -3.69 -5.14 -15.29
C THR A 172 -3.40 -5.35 -16.78
N ASP A 173 -2.93 -4.32 -17.52
CA ASP A 173 -2.37 -4.46 -18.87
C ASP A 173 -0.91 -4.92 -18.87
N LEU A 174 -0.37 -5.33 -17.72
CA LEU A 174 0.99 -5.80 -17.49
C LEU A 174 2.04 -4.69 -17.69
N ARG A 175 1.66 -3.43 -17.63
CA ARG A 175 2.56 -2.31 -17.88
C ARG A 175 2.68 -1.42 -16.66
N ILE A 176 3.88 -0.87 -16.56
CA ILE A 176 4.25 0.17 -15.61
C ILE A 176 4.61 1.38 -16.45
N TYR A 177 4.04 2.51 -16.10
CA TYR A 177 4.40 3.79 -16.70
C TYR A 177 4.91 4.75 -15.64
N VAL A 178 5.95 5.49 -16.00
CA VAL A 178 6.32 6.73 -15.34
C VAL A 178 5.97 7.85 -16.29
N SER A 179 5.08 8.73 -15.89
CA SER A 179 4.59 9.84 -16.69
C SER A 179 4.79 11.16 -15.97
N SER A 180 4.97 12.23 -16.72
CA SER A 180 5.02 13.57 -16.13
C SER A 180 3.63 13.96 -15.58
N CYS A 181 3.61 14.38 -14.32
CA CYS A 181 2.47 15.00 -13.67
C CYS A 181 2.72 16.50 -13.36
N TYR A 182 3.70 17.09 -14.02
CA TYR A 182 4.05 18.49 -13.85
C TYR A 182 2.91 19.42 -14.30
N LEU A 183 2.58 20.37 -13.43
CA LEU A 183 1.57 21.40 -13.61
C LEU A 183 2.17 22.78 -13.30
N PRO A 184 2.49 23.62 -14.31
CA PRO A 184 3.20 24.89 -14.11
C PRO A 184 2.60 25.75 -13.00
N LYS A 185 1.26 25.93 -13.01
CA LYS A 185 0.55 26.75 -12.01
C LYS A 185 0.73 26.30 -10.55
N ILE A 186 1.18 25.06 -10.34
CA ILE A 186 1.34 24.46 -9.01
C ILE A 186 2.81 24.23 -8.68
N ASP A 187 3.56 23.72 -9.66
CA ASP A 187 4.91 23.21 -9.42
C ASP A 187 6.01 24.27 -9.58
N ASP A 188 5.81 25.31 -10.42
CA ASP A 188 6.87 26.28 -10.72
C ASP A 188 7.48 26.94 -9.49
N SER A 189 6.68 27.21 -8.48
CA SER A 189 7.15 27.81 -7.23
C SER A 189 8.05 26.90 -6.39
N PHE A 190 8.07 25.61 -6.68
CA PHE A 190 8.86 24.59 -5.98
C PHE A 190 10.06 24.10 -6.79
N LEU A 191 10.20 24.51 -8.08
CA LEU A 191 11.31 24.11 -8.92
C LEU A 191 12.58 24.87 -8.56
N ASN A 192 13.64 24.14 -8.26
CA ASN A 192 15.01 24.66 -8.25
C ASN A 192 15.66 24.47 -9.63
N GLU A 193 16.89 24.99 -9.81
CA GLU A 193 17.62 24.90 -11.09
C GLU A 193 17.85 23.45 -11.56
N ASP A 194 18.11 22.53 -10.63
CA ASP A 194 18.33 21.12 -10.93
C ASP A 194 17.03 20.38 -11.34
N MET A 195 15.89 20.84 -10.87
CA MET A 195 14.58 20.24 -11.16
C MET A 195 13.96 20.78 -12.46
N LYS A 196 14.29 21.99 -12.90
CA LYS A 196 13.75 22.59 -14.13
C LYS A 196 13.89 21.69 -15.38
N PRO A 197 15.04 21.03 -15.62
CA PRO A 197 15.18 20.13 -16.77
C PRO A 197 14.29 18.88 -16.69
N LEU A 198 13.83 18.52 -15.46
CA LEU A 198 12.96 17.38 -15.21
C LEU A 198 11.48 17.70 -15.43
N ALA A 199 11.09 18.99 -15.47
CA ALA A 199 9.73 19.45 -15.69
C ALA A 199 9.30 19.21 -17.15
N LYS A 200 8.80 18.01 -17.43
CA LYS A 200 8.32 17.62 -18.77
C LYS A 200 6.85 17.97 -18.93
N PRO A 201 6.36 18.12 -20.19
CA PRO A 201 4.95 18.37 -20.43
C PRO A 201 4.04 17.36 -19.74
N PHE A 202 2.89 17.83 -19.24
CA PHE A 202 1.93 16.98 -18.54
C PHE A 202 1.50 15.78 -19.39
N GLY A 203 1.61 14.56 -18.81
CA GLY A 203 1.23 13.31 -19.47
C GLY A 203 2.29 12.75 -20.43
N GLU A 204 3.44 13.40 -20.56
CA GLU A 204 4.58 12.83 -21.29
C GLU A 204 5.04 11.56 -20.60
N MET A 205 5.16 10.47 -21.36
CA MET A 205 5.66 9.20 -20.88
C MET A 205 7.20 9.24 -20.85
N ILE A 206 7.74 9.09 -19.65
CA ILE A 206 9.19 9.11 -19.40
C ILE A 206 9.78 7.72 -19.50
N TYR A 207 9.04 6.73 -18.96
CA TYR A 207 9.49 5.36 -18.90
C TYR A 207 8.32 4.39 -19.01
N GLU A 208 8.50 3.31 -19.78
CA GLU A 208 7.57 2.20 -19.92
C GLU A 208 8.30 0.90 -19.65
N PHE A 209 7.72 0.05 -18.80
CA PHE A 209 8.19 -1.31 -18.58
C PHE A 209 7.03 -2.29 -18.63
N LYS A 210 7.29 -3.48 -19.18
CA LYS A 210 6.31 -4.55 -19.27
C LYS A 210 6.67 -5.71 -18.36
N GLU A 211 5.74 -6.09 -17.49
CA GLU A 211 5.82 -7.27 -16.64
C GLU A 211 5.20 -8.50 -17.32
N ASN A 212 5.44 -9.67 -16.74
CA ASN A 212 4.86 -10.93 -17.21
C ASN A 212 3.49 -11.21 -16.58
N SER A 213 3.12 -10.47 -15.54
CA SER A 213 1.87 -10.65 -14.79
C SER A 213 1.28 -9.32 -14.34
N TRP A 214 0.07 -9.36 -13.78
CA TRP A 214 -0.62 -8.17 -13.27
C TRP A 214 0.17 -7.50 -12.16
N ILE A 215 0.10 -6.18 -12.14
CA ILE A 215 0.73 -5.37 -11.10
C ILE A 215 -0.18 -5.38 -9.87
N ASN A 216 0.40 -5.60 -8.69
CA ASN A 216 -0.29 -5.55 -7.40
C ASN A 216 -0.07 -4.21 -6.68
N SER A 217 1.17 -3.71 -6.69
CA SER A 217 1.58 -2.51 -5.97
C SER A 217 2.72 -1.81 -6.68
N ALA A 218 2.71 -0.48 -6.63
CA ALA A 218 3.80 0.36 -7.10
C ALA A 218 4.01 1.51 -6.12
N THR A 219 5.25 1.83 -5.79
CA THR A 219 5.63 2.90 -4.86
C THR A 219 7.02 3.44 -5.18
N TRP A 220 7.36 4.61 -4.65
CA TRP A 220 8.66 5.22 -4.79
C TRP A 220 9.51 5.03 -3.53
N LEU A 221 10.84 4.87 -3.70
CA LEU A 221 11.75 5.11 -2.59
C LEU A 221 11.84 6.61 -2.30
N PRO A 222 12.18 7.00 -1.05
CA PRO A 222 12.16 8.42 -0.63
C PRO A 222 13.04 9.34 -1.46
N ASN A 223 14.11 8.82 -2.08
CA ASN A 223 14.99 9.59 -2.96
C ASN A 223 14.37 9.96 -4.32
N GLY A 224 13.24 9.35 -4.71
CA GLY A 224 12.55 9.63 -5.97
C GLY A 224 13.22 9.08 -7.24
N TYR A 225 14.36 8.40 -7.12
CA TYR A 225 15.07 7.81 -8.27
C TYR A 225 14.68 6.36 -8.54
N TRP A 226 14.16 5.68 -7.52
CA TRP A 226 13.83 4.27 -7.59
C TRP A 226 12.34 4.04 -7.41
N GLY A 227 11.70 3.47 -8.43
CA GLY A 227 10.35 2.92 -8.35
C GLY A 227 10.39 1.44 -7.99
N LEU A 228 9.52 1.02 -7.08
CA LEU A 228 9.33 -0.38 -6.69
C LEU A 228 7.98 -0.86 -7.22
N VAL A 229 7.96 -2.02 -7.84
CA VAL A 229 6.74 -2.60 -8.42
C VAL A 229 6.66 -4.08 -8.08
N ALA A 230 5.54 -4.51 -7.54
CA ALA A 230 5.25 -5.93 -7.27
C ALA A 230 4.23 -6.46 -8.27
N SER A 231 4.52 -7.63 -8.83
CA SER A 231 3.65 -8.33 -9.78
C SER A 231 3.13 -9.67 -9.23
N GLN A 232 2.08 -10.18 -9.84
CA GLN A 232 1.37 -11.40 -9.39
C GLN A 232 2.18 -12.68 -9.57
N ASP A 233 3.26 -12.69 -10.35
CA ASP A 233 4.17 -13.83 -10.55
C ASP A 233 5.30 -13.92 -9.51
N ALA A 234 5.14 -13.22 -8.39
CA ALA A 234 6.10 -13.14 -7.29
C ALA A 234 7.44 -12.47 -7.69
N VAL A 235 7.39 -11.51 -8.58
CA VAL A 235 8.54 -10.66 -8.94
C VAL A 235 8.35 -9.26 -8.35
N ILE A 236 9.43 -8.71 -7.82
CA ILE A 236 9.54 -7.30 -7.46
C ILE A 236 10.52 -6.67 -8.44
N SER A 237 10.05 -5.74 -9.24
CA SER A 237 10.84 -4.97 -10.19
C SER A 237 11.22 -3.63 -9.56
N ILE A 238 12.49 -3.31 -9.64
CA ILE A 238 13.09 -2.08 -9.11
C ILE A 238 13.55 -1.26 -10.31
N VAL A 239 12.86 -0.17 -10.54
CA VAL A 239 13.05 0.69 -11.71
C VAL A 239 13.91 1.89 -11.33
N ASN A 240 15.08 2.02 -11.94
CA ASN A 240 15.93 3.20 -11.82
C ASN A 240 15.62 4.18 -12.95
N LEU A 241 15.07 5.34 -12.62
CA LEU A 241 14.73 6.35 -13.63
C LEU A 241 15.96 7.01 -14.27
N GLY A 242 17.01 7.25 -13.50
CA GLY A 242 18.20 7.92 -14.01
C GLY A 242 18.94 7.08 -15.05
N GLU A 243 19.04 5.77 -14.82
CA GLU A 243 19.73 4.84 -15.72
C GLU A 243 18.78 4.14 -16.70
N GLN A 244 17.47 4.31 -16.54
CA GLN A 244 16.40 3.60 -17.29
C GLN A 244 16.61 2.07 -17.27
N LYS A 245 17.04 1.56 -16.12
CA LYS A 245 17.28 0.13 -15.88
C LYS A 245 16.25 -0.42 -14.92
N THR A 246 15.96 -1.70 -15.10
CA THR A 246 15.10 -2.47 -14.20
C THR A 246 15.86 -3.66 -13.66
N GLU A 247 15.90 -3.77 -12.34
CA GLU A 247 16.35 -4.97 -11.64
C GLU A 247 15.12 -5.77 -11.19
N GLN A 248 15.23 -7.10 -11.23
CA GLN A 248 14.14 -7.98 -10.79
C GLN A 248 14.59 -8.88 -9.66
N ILE A 249 13.78 -8.92 -8.61
CA ILE A 249 13.96 -9.85 -7.48
C ILE A 249 12.79 -10.81 -7.49
N ARG A 250 13.09 -12.12 -7.55
CA ARG A 250 12.06 -13.13 -7.38
C ARG A 250 11.83 -13.41 -5.89
N CYS A 251 10.63 -13.18 -5.43
CA CYS A 251 10.24 -13.51 -4.07
C CYS A 251 10.25 -15.03 -3.88
N LYS A 252 10.92 -15.49 -2.82
CA LYS A 252 10.91 -16.93 -2.43
C LYS A 252 9.58 -17.35 -1.80
N HIS A 253 8.77 -16.39 -1.45
CA HIS A 253 7.44 -16.52 -0.86
C HIS A 253 6.35 -16.26 -1.91
N SER A 254 5.12 -16.13 -1.48
CA SER A 254 4.01 -15.75 -2.37
C SER A 254 4.21 -14.33 -2.92
N PRO A 255 3.46 -13.95 -3.98
CA PRO A 255 3.51 -12.59 -4.52
C PRO A 255 3.32 -11.52 -3.46
N ALA A 256 4.04 -10.40 -3.59
CA ALA A 256 3.81 -9.25 -2.74
C ALA A 256 2.52 -8.52 -3.16
N THR A 257 1.71 -8.16 -2.17
CA THR A 257 0.46 -7.40 -2.34
C THR A 257 0.66 -5.91 -2.14
N MET A 258 1.63 -5.55 -1.27
CA MET A 258 1.98 -4.17 -0.98
C MET A 258 3.48 -4.03 -0.83
N LEU A 259 4.00 -2.91 -1.30
CA LEU A 259 5.38 -2.48 -1.10
C LEU A 259 5.37 -1.17 -0.34
N ILE A 260 6.18 -1.07 0.71
CA ILE A 260 6.27 0.12 1.53
C ILE A 260 7.74 0.52 1.69
N PRO A 261 8.12 1.69 1.20
CA PRO A 261 9.47 2.21 1.36
C PRO A 261 9.75 2.46 2.84
N LYS A 262 10.95 2.13 3.28
CA LYS A 262 11.44 2.43 4.62
C LYS A 262 12.44 3.58 4.59
N ASP A 263 13.44 3.46 3.73
CA ASP A 263 14.48 4.44 3.46
C ASP A 263 14.99 4.26 2.02
N ASP A 264 16.00 5.01 1.62
CA ASP A 264 16.54 4.99 0.25
C ASP A 264 17.15 3.65 -0.16
N ASN A 265 17.47 2.79 0.81
CA ASN A 265 18.14 1.52 0.61
C ASN A 265 17.35 0.33 1.17
N SER A 266 16.15 0.52 1.65
CA SER A 266 15.34 -0.56 2.20
C SER A 266 13.84 -0.35 2.05
N PHE A 267 13.11 -1.46 1.93
CA PHE A 267 11.65 -1.49 1.85
C PHE A 267 11.07 -2.75 2.46
N TYR A 268 9.78 -2.70 2.77
CA TYR A 268 9.01 -3.87 3.19
C TYR A 268 8.12 -4.36 2.05
N ALA A 269 8.07 -5.68 1.90
CA ALA A 269 7.11 -6.37 1.03
C ALA A 269 6.14 -7.17 1.90
N VAL A 270 4.85 -6.93 1.72
CA VAL A 270 3.76 -7.71 2.32
C VAL A 270 3.28 -8.72 1.31
N CYS A 271 3.27 -10.00 1.67
CA CYS A 271 2.96 -11.08 0.75
C CYS A 271 1.57 -11.69 1.00
N TYR A 272 0.99 -12.38 0.01
CA TYR A 272 -0.31 -13.08 0.14
C TYR A 272 -0.30 -14.14 1.25
N ASP A 273 0.83 -14.77 1.54
CA ASP A 273 1.01 -15.70 2.65
C ASP A 273 1.10 -15.03 4.03
N ARG A 274 0.83 -13.71 4.10
CA ARG A 274 0.84 -12.87 5.31
C ARG A 274 2.23 -12.64 5.88
N ASN A 275 3.28 -12.96 5.14
CA ASN A 275 4.64 -12.62 5.52
C ASN A 275 4.94 -11.15 5.22
N ILE A 276 5.74 -10.55 6.11
CA ILE A 276 6.32 -9.22 5.95
C ILE A 276 7.83 -9.42 5.85
N ILE A 277 8.39 -9.01 4.71
CA ILE A 277 9.80 -9.22 4.37
C ILE A 277 10.48 -7.87 4.23
N GLU A 278 11.57 -7.66 4.94
CA GLU A 278 12.44 -6.50 4.78
C GLU A 278 13.52 -6.82 3.76
N TYR A 279 13.58 -6.01 2.71
CA TYR A 279 14.64 -6.01 1.71
C TYR A 279 15.59 -4.85 1.96
N GLU A 280 16.89 -5.05 1.70
CA GLU A 280 17.93 -4.05 1.85
C GLU A 280 18.90 -4.13 0.67
N LYS A 281 19.36 -2.96 0.21
CA LYS A 281 20.37 -2.86 -0.84
C LYS A 281 21.76 -3.05 -0.23
N LYS A 282 22.51 -4.04 -0.72
CA LYS A 282 23.91 -4.28 -0.36
C LYS A 282 24.80 -4.19 -1.60
N GLY A 283 25.58 -3.10 -1.67
CA GLY A 283 26.28 -2.75 -2.91
C GLY A 283 25.28 -2.54 -4.04
N ASP A 284 25.42 -3.29 -5.12
CA ASP A 284 24.54 -3.19 -6.30
C ASP A 284 23.37 -4.19 -6.30
N LYS A 285 23.18 -4.97 -5.22
CA LYS A 285 22.15 -6.01 -5.17
C LYS A 285 21.17 -5.80 -4.03
N TRP A 286 19.91 -6.13 -4.29
CA TRP A 286 18.87 -6.18 -3.28
C TRP A 286 18.75 -7.58 -2.69
N GLU A 287 18.78 -7.69 -1.37
CA GLU A 287 18.71 -8.94 -0.62
C GLU A 287 17.66 -8.90 0.48
N ILE A 288 17.18 -10.08 0.88
CA ILE A 288 16.33 -10.22 2.06
C ILE A 288 17.20 -9.97 3.30
N LYS A 289 16.88 -8.92 4.04
CA LYS A 289 17.49 -8.63 5.34
C LYS A 289 16.86 -9.46 6.45
N LYS A 290 15.52 -9.51 6.47
CA LYS A 290 14.78 -10.14 7.56
C LYS A 290 13.35 -10.49 7.13
N ILE A 291 12.83 -11.58 7.66
CA ILE A 291 11.41 -11.91 7.62
C ILE A 291 10.83 -11.58 9.00
N ILE A 292 10.03 -10.51 9.09
CA ILE A 292 9.53 -9.95 10.36
C ILE A 292 8.57 -10.93 11.03
N THR A 293 7.77 -11.63 10.25
CA THR A 293 6.76 -12.59 10.69
C THR A 293 7.33 -13.99 10.94
N ALA A 294 8.63 -14.22 10.71
CA ALA A 294 9.25 -15.52 10.97
C ALA A 294 9.26 -15.84 12.47
N LYS A 295 9.05 -17.12 12.81
CA LYS A 295 9.25 -17.61 14.17
C LYS A 295 10.73 -17.44 14.56
N LYS A 296 11.01 -17.12 15.84
CA LYS A 296 12.37 -17.19 16.37
C LYS A 296 12.84 -18.65 16.36
N GLU A 297 14.11 -18.89 16.02
CA GLU A 297 14.75 -20.21 16.05
C GLU A 297 14.73 -20.92 17.41
N GLY A 298 14.31 -20.27 18.50
CA GLY A 298 14.18 -20.85 19.83
C GLY A 298 12.87 -21.61 20.10
N ASP A 299 11.83 -21.46 19.28
CA ASP A 299 10.53 -22.13 19.46
C ASP A 299 10.50 -23.55 18.83
N ASN A 300 11.59 -24.01 18.23
CA ASN A 300 11.72 -25.30 17.54
C ASN A 300 12.31 -26.43 18.44
N LYS A 301 12.05 -26.43 19.75
CA LYS A 301 12.23 -27.68 20.52
C LYS A 301 10.99 -28.55 20.38
N ALA A 302 10.67 -28.97 19.19
CA ALA A 302 9.95 -30.22 18.84
C ALA A 302 9.71 -30.32 17.32
N ARG A 303 10.47 -31.18 16.72
CA ARG A 303 10.30 -31.93 15.47
C ARG A 303 11.25 -31.56 14.34
N THR A 304 12.45 -32.13 14.45
CA THR A 304 13.15 -32.71 13.31
C THR A 304 12.36 -33.93 12.83
N SER A 305 11.65 -33.80 11.76
CA SER A 305 11.46 -34.84 10.77
C SER A 305 11.12 -34.15 9.45
N VAL A 306 12.14 -33.91 8.65
CA VAL A 306 11.99 -33.79 7.21
C VAL A 306 11.55 -35.17 6.71
N GLY A 307 10.26 -35.46 6.91
CA GLY A 307 9.62 -36.63 6.27
C GLY A 307 9.45 -36.29 4.80
N ASN A 308 9.98 -37.13 3.92
CA ASN A 308 9.77 -37.12 2.49
C ASN A 308 8.29 -36.83 2.17
N VAL A 309 8.03 -35.90 1.26
CA VAL A 309 6.69 -35.56 0.77
C VAL A 309 5.94 -36.81 0.30
N SER A 310 6.64 -37.79 -0.25
CA SER A 310 6.09 -39.11 -0.63
C SER A 310 5.56 -39.91 0.57
N ALA A 311 6.27 -39.92 1.69
CA ALA A 311 5.83 -40.64 2.89
C ALA A 311 4.61 -39.95 3.58
N ALA A 312 4.50 -38.60 3.47
CA ALA A 312 3.33 -37.87 3.93
C ALA A 312 2.12 -38.15 3.01
N LEU A 313 2.33 -38.25 1.72
CA LEU A 313 1.29 -38.56 0.72
C LEU A 313 0.77 -40.02 0.88
N GLU A 314 1.67 -40.97 1.13
CA GLU A 314 1.29 -42.37 1.40
C GLU A 314 0.47 -42.46 2.70
N LYS A 315 0.89 -41.82 3.77
CA LYS A 315 0.11 -41.73 5.01
C LYS A 315 -1.26 -41.09 4.79
N PHE A 316 -1.33 -40.01 4.01
CA PHE A 316 -2.58 -39.33 3.69
C PHE A 316 -3.55 -40.23 2.91
N ASN A 317 -3.02 -41.02 1.97
CA ASN A 317 -3.83 -41.95 1.17
C ASN A 317 -4.31 -43.18 1.97
N GLN A 318 -3.61 -43.54 3.05
CA GLN A 318 -3.98 -44.66 3.93
C GLN A 318 -4.99 -44.23 5.04
N MET A 319 -5.20 -42.92 5.25
CA MET A 319 -6.12 -42.45 6.29
C MET A 319 -7.59 -42.48 5.83
N GLY A 320 -8.46 -42.92 6.72
CA GLY A 320 -9.92 -42.82 6.52
C GLY A 320 -10.41 -41.37 6.52
N LEU A 321 -11.61 -41.12 6.02
CA LEU A 321 -12.19 -39.78 5.87
C LEU A 321 -12.26 -39.01 7.20
N GLN A 322 -12.52 -39.68 8.32
CA GLN A 322 -12.58 -39.03 9.64
C GLN A 322 -11.20 -38.58 10.15
N ASP A 323 -10.15 -39.36 9.85
CA ASP A 323 -8.76 -39.00 10.21
C ASP A 323 -8.20 -37.88 9.32
N LYS A 324 -8.64 -37.81 8.05
CA LYS A 324 -8.30 -36.70 7.14
C LYS A 324 -8.86 -35.36 7.62
N GLN A 325 -10.10 -35.35 8.15
CA GLN A 325 -10.68 -34.15 8.76
C GLN A 325 -9.93 -33.69 10.03
N LYS A 326 -9.50 -34.64 10.90
CA LYS A 326 -8.68 -34.31 12.07
C LYS A 326 -7.30 -33.76 11.70
N LEU A 327 -6.68 -34.24 10.61
CA LEU A 327 -5.38 -33.73 10.16
C LEU A 327 -5.48 -32.31 9.59
N ALA A 328 -6.59 -31.96 8.92
CA ALA A 328 -6.85 -30.62 8.40
C ALA A 328 -7.04 -29.55 9.51
N VAL A 329 -7.49 -29.97 10.70
CA VAL A 329 -7.73 -29.09 11.85
C VAL A 329 -6.45 -28.83 12.67
N THR A 330 -5.37 -29.60 12.47
CA THR A 330 -4.15 -29.51 13.29
C THR A 330 -3.00 -28.70 12.68
N THR A 331 -3.19 -27.97 11.59
CA THR A 331 -2.26 -26.88 11.25
C THR A 331 -2.43 -25.75 12.24
N LYS A 332 -1.75 -25.83 13.39
CA LYS A 332 -1.60 -24.69 14.31
C LYS A 332 -1.03 -23.53 13.49
N GLN A 333 -1.91 -22.60 13.09
CA GLN A 333 -1.49 -21.33 12.53
C GLN A 333 -0.44 -20.72 13.46
N SER A 334 0.69 -20.30 12.91
CA SER A 334 1.72 -19.67 13.72
C SER A 334 1.10 -18.43 14.36
N SER A 335 1.19 -18.32 15.69
CA SER A 335 0.62 -17.20 16.47
C SER A 335 1.19 -15.82 16.09
N HIS A 336 2.13 -15.76 15.14
CA HIS A 336 2.77 -14.56 14.65
C HIS A 336 2.10 -13.98 13.39
N LEU A 337 1.44 -14.80 12.59
CA LEU A 337 0.79 -14.35 11.36
C LEU A 337 -0.59 -13.73 11.65
N HIS A 338 -1.03 -12.84 10.79
CA HIS A 338 -2.41 -12.37 10.74
C HIS A 338 -3.39 -13.53 10.48
N LYS A 339 -4.64 -13.40 10.90
CA LYS A 339 -5.67 -14.42 10.67
C LYS A 339 -6.14 -14.45 9.23
N SER A 340 -6.19 -13.29 8.58
CA SER A 340 -6.49 -13.12 7.16
C SER A 340 -5.36 -12.37 6.46
N GLN A 341 -5.52 -12.11 5.18
CA GLN A 341 -4.59 -11.31 4.39
C GLN A 341 -4.47 -9.91 4.99
N ILE A 342 -3.26 -9.36 4.98
CA ILE A 342 -2.98 -8.01 5.44
C ILE A 342 -3.63 -7.03 4.47
N SER A 343 -4.45 -6.13 4.99
CA SER A 343 -5.20 -5.13 4.22
C SER A 343 -4.51 -3.77 4.20
N SER A 344 -3.70 -3.45 5.22
CA SER A 344 -2.96 -2.19 5.28
C SER A 344 -1.71 -2.34 6.14
N ILE A 345 -0.72 -1.50 5.87
CA ILE A 345 0.51 -1.39 6.62
C ILE A 345 0.92 0.08 6.72
N SER A 346 1.36 0.49 7.90
CA SER A 346 1.88 1.83 8.18
C SER A 346 3.16 1.74 8.97
N ILE A 347 4.07 2.68 8.74
CA ILE A 347 5.34 2.78 9.45
C ILE A 347 5.29 3.99 10.37
N LYS A 348 5.61 3.78 11.65
CA LYS A 348 5.84 4.84 12.62
C LYS A 348 7.24 4.72 13.16
N ASP A 349 8.10 5.68 12.86
CA ASP A 349 9.53 5.65 13.18
C ASP A 349 10.21 4.37 12.65
N LYS A 350 10.49 3.39 13.53
CA LYS A 350 11.05 2.08 13.16
C LYS A 350 10.03 0.95 13.26
N ASP A 351 8.87 1.22 13.83
CA ASP A 351 7.86 0.21 14.12
C ASP A 351 6.83 0.10 12.99
N ILE A 352 6.22 -1.06 12.85
CA ILE A 352 5.22 -1.34 11.82
C ILE A 352 3.87 -1.60 12.47
N ILE A 353 2.83 -1.04 11.88
CA ILE A 353 1.43 -1.30 12.22
C ILE A 353 0.80 -1.97 11.02
N THR A 354 0.19 -3.12 11.22
CA THR A 354 -0.51 -3.85 10.15
C THR A 354 -1.94 -4.16 10.55
N THR A 355 -2.84 -4.11 9.59
CA THR A 355 -4.23 -4.54 9.75
C THR A 355 -4.54 -5.66 8.78
N ASP A 356 -5.54 -6.47 9.08
CA ASP A 356 -6.02 -7.53 8.21
C ASP A 356 -7.52 -7.43 7.94
N TYR A 357 -8.00 -8.11 6.89
CA TYR A 357 -9.42 -8.10 6.54
C TYR A 357 -10.34 -8.68 7.61
N SER A 358 -9.82 -9.43 8.58
CA SER A 358 -10.59 -9.90 9.76
C SER A 358 -10.70 -8.86 10.85
N GLY A 359 -10.07 -7.68 10.69
CA GLY A 359 -10.14 -6.57 11.64
C GLY A 359 -9.14 -6.60 12.78
N PHE A 360 -8.10 -7.42 12.66
CA PHE A 360 -7.01 -7.44 13.63
C PHE A 360 -5.92 -6.44 13.28
N VAL A 361 -5.49 -5.72 14.29
CA VAL A 361 -4.34 -4.79 14.24
C VAL A 361 -3.17 -5.43 14.95
N LYS A 362 -2.01 -5.41 14.33
CA LYS A 362 -0.75 -5.87 14.95
C LYS A 362 0.27 -4.75 14.95
N TYR A 363 0.91 -4.58 16.08
CA TYR A 363 2.03 -3.65 16.25
C TYR A 363 3.34 -4.44 16.36
N TRP A 364 4.28 -4.16 15.45
CA TRP A 364 5.58 -4.83 15.35
C TRP A 364 6.65 -3.86 15.81
N LYS A 365 7.25 -4.11 16.94
CA LYS A 365 8.39 -3.35 17.44
C LYS A 365 9.67 -3.93 16.83
N LEU A 366 10.39 -3.13 16.03
CA LEU A 366 11.56 -3.57 15.26
C LEU A 366 12.89 -3.11 15.85
#